data_803904ef7d96787debc754e6216bce5e
#
_entry.id   803904ef7d96787debc754e6216bce5e
#
_cell.length_a   1.000
_cell.length_b   1.000
_cell.length_c   1.000
_cell.angle_alpha   90.00
_cell.angle_beta   90.00
_cell.angle_gamma   90.00
#
_symmetry.space_group_name_H-M   'P 1'
#
loop_
_entity.id
_entity.type
_entity.pdbx_description
1 polymer ?
#
loop_
_entity_poly.entity_id
_entity_poly.type
_entity_poly.pdbx_seq_one_letter_code
_entity_poly.pdbx_strand_id
1 'polypeptide(L)'
;MIYELDFLNDTKVRHFLNFYEFSNFQDGKFSGPRSKNVKNNKQMVVDEHYQAASGLFLKCLCDDMYLSDLLSVRKFGSIYFLKYDEGMHYGFHNDHYLMSGTRTDYSATCFLSSPDEYEGGELCIMVGNQELKFKPEAGKLIVYPTGLRHKVNEVTKGSRKVIVFWIESSIQNAVIRNMHSELHVLWDKYNDRLLTEMPEVYEGILNLKFQLKRQFGNYEGLQ
;
A
#
# COMPACT_ATOMS: atom_id res chain seq x y z
N MET A 1 -3.15 -9.71 7.79
CA MET A 1 -3.82 -8.51 8.36
C MET A 1 -3.97 -7.44 7.30
N ILE A 2 -4.92 -6.50 7.49
CA ILE A 2 -5.07 -5.28 6.70
C ILE A 2 -4.69 -4.13 7.64
N TYR A 3 -3.90 -3.18 7.15
CA TYR A 3 -3.44 -2.02 7.91
C TYR A 3 -3.99 -0.75 7.29
N GLU A 4 -4.47 0.17 8.13
CA GLU A 4 -4.73 1.57 7.80
C GLU A 4 -3.72 2.42 8.54
N LEU A 5 -2.89 3.16 7.80
CA LEU A 5 -1.74 3.89 8.32
C LEU A 5 -1.84 5.37 7.94
N ASP A 6 -1.38 6.25 8.83
CA ASP A 6 -1.06 7.63 8.49
C ASP A 6 0.26 7.66 7.72
N PHE A 7 0.27 8.18 6.49
CA PHE A 7 1.45 8.11 5.63
C PHE A 7 1.88 9.45 5.04
N LEU A 8 0.97 10.16 4.40
CA LEU A 8 1.26 11.48 3.85
C LEU A 8 0.55 12.57 4.65
N ASN A 9 1.26 13.62 5.03
CA ASN A 9 0.63 14.83 5.55
C ASN A 9 0.01 15.65 4.42
N ASP A 10 -0.82 16.66 4.77
CA ASP A 10 -1.54 17.51 3.83
C ASP A 10 -0.63 18.20 2.81
N THR A 11 0.59 18.59 3.22
CA THR A 11 1.55 19.23 2.31
C THR A 11 2.02 18.26 1.24
N LYS A 12 2.34 17.02 1.61
CA LYS A 12 2.72 15.97 0.66
C LYS A 12 1.54 15.57 -0.23
N VAL A 13 0.33 15.45 0.32
CA VAL A 13 -0.89 15.18 -0.47
C VAL A 13 -1.08 16.23 -1.54
N ARG A 14 -1.06 17.53 -1.19
CA ARG A 14 -1.17 18.64 -2.16
C ARG A 14 -0.08 18.58 -3.22
N HIS A 15 1.14 18.22 -2.84
CA HIS A 15 2.24 18.10 -3.79
C HIS A 15 1.96 16.99 -4.82
N PHE A 16 1.47 15.83 -4.38
CA PHE A 16 1.09 14.75 -5.31
C PHE A 16 -0.12 15.12 -6.16
N LEU A 17 -1.12 15.82 -5.62
CA LEU A 17 -2.27 16.29 -6.39
C LEU A 17 -1.85 17.25 -7.53
N ASN A 18 -0.84 18.09 -7.33
CA ASN A 18 -0.30 18.92 -8.41
C ASN A 18 0.24 18.08 -9.58
N PHE A 19 0.88 16.93 -9.32
CA PHE A 19 1.27 16.03 -10.41
C PHE A 19 0.05 15.53 -11.21
N TYR A 20 -1.10 15.27 -10.55
CA TYR A 20 -2.31 14.86 -11.27
C TYR A 20 -2.89 15.97 -12.17
N GLU A 21 -2.69 17.23 -11.84
CA GLU A 21 -3.17 18.36 -12.65
C GLU A 21 -2.34 18.58 -13.91
N PHE A 22 -1.03 18.36 -13.82
CA PHE A 22 -0.10 18.64 -14.92
C PHE A 22 0.31 17.40 -15.72
N SER A 23 -0.10 16.22 -15.33
CA SER A 23 0.26 14.97 -16.01
C SER A 23 -0.81 14.53 -16.99
N ASN A 24 -0.36 13.81 -18.03
CA ASN A 24 -1.24 13.12 -18.95
C ASN A 24 -1.68 11.77 -18.37
N PHE A 25 -2.91 11.38 -18.67
CA PHE A 25 -3.50 10.11 -18.28
C PHE A 25 -3.96 9.31 -19.49
N GLN A 26 -3.75 8.01 -19.45
CA GLN A 26 -4.19 7.06 -20.47
C GLN A 26 -5.13 6.02 -19.87
N ASP A 27 -5.80 5.24 -20.73
CA ASP A 27 -6.66 4.13 -20.31
C ASP A 27 -5.83 3.11 -19.50
N GLY A 28 -6.24 2.87 -18.26
CA GLY A 28 -5.56 1.95 -17.34
C GLY A 28 -5.61 0.49 -17.78
N LYS A 29 -6.44 0.12 -18.75
CA LYS A 29 -6.51 -1.25 -19.30
C LYS A 29 -5.19 -1.72 -19.92
N PHE A 30 -4.34 -0.79 -20.35
CA PHE A 30 -3.03 -1.13 -20.93
C PHE A 30 -2.07 -1.78 -19.92
N SER A 31 -2.19 -1.47 -18.62
CA SER A 31 -1.32 -2.02 -17.57
C SER A 31 -1.77 -3.37 -17.01
N GLY A 32 -2.94 -3.88 -17.41
CA GLY A 32 -3.51 -5.11 -16.87
C GLY A 32 -4.22 -5.96 -17.94
N PRO A 33 -3.49 -6.67 -18.83
CA PRO A 33 -4.12 -7.42 -19.93
C PRO A 33 -5.16 -8.44 -19.47
N ARG A 34 -4.97 -9.04 -18.29
CA ARG A 34 -5.87 -10.05 -17.70
C ARG A 34 -7.14 -9.46 -17.09
N SER A 35 -7.13 -8.18 -16.76
CA SER A 35 -8.25 -7.47 -16.12
C SER A 35 -8.95 -6.47 -17.04
N LYS A 36 -8.66 -6.48 -18.34
CA LYS A 36 -9.24 -5.54 -19.33
C LYS A 36 -10.75 -5.43 -19.25
N ASN A 37 -11.44 -6.56 -19.03
CA ASN A 37 -12.90 -6.61 -19.04
C ASN A 37 -13.56 -6.04 -17.79
N VAL A 38 -12.79 -5.86 -16.72
CA VAL A 38 -13.29 -5.40 -15.41
C VAL A 38 -12.64 -4.08 -14.97
N LYS A 39 -11.63 -3.58 -15.70
CA LYS A 39 -10.89 -2.37 -15.37
C LYS A 39 -11.37 -1.20 -16.22
N ASN A 40 -11.87 -0.17 -15.56
CA ASN A 40 -12.25 1.10 -16.15
C ASN A 40 -11.69 2.24 -15.28
N ASN A 41 -10.47 2.69 -15.55
CA ASN A 41 -9.82 3.79 -14.86
C ASN A 41 -8.79 4.45 -15.76
N LYS A 42 -8.21 5.53 -15.28
CA LYS A 42 -7.08 6.23 -15.92
C LYS A 42 -5.81 6.02 -15.12
N GLN A 43 -4.70 5.92 -15.83
CA GLN A 43 -3.37 5.78 -15.26
C GLN A 43 -2.46 6.87 -15.84
N MET A 44 -1.63 7.48 -15.00
CA MET A 44 -0.64 8.48 -15.42
C MET A 44 0.30 7.89 -16.46
N VAL A 45 0.53 8.64 -17.54
CA VAL A 45 1.48 8.27 -18.60
C VAL A 45 2.90 8.27 -18.02
N VAL A 46 3.71 7.30 -18.46
CA VAL A 46 5.11 7.20 -18.03
C VAL A 46 5.95 8.22 -18.82
N ASP A 47 6.06 9.41 -18.26
CA ASP A 47 6.81 10.55 -18.77
C ASP A 47 7.69 11.16 -17.66
N GLU A 48 8.22 12.36 -17.89
CA GLU A 48 9.05 13.09 -16.92
C GLU A 48 8.30 13.41 -15.62
N HIS A 49 7.01 13.75 -15.70
CA HIS A 49 6.17 14.01 -14.53
C HIS A 49 5.97 12.76 -13.70
N TYR A 50 5.69 11.61 -14.36
CA TYR A 50 5.62 10.32 -13.69
C TYR A 50 6.93 9.97 -12.99
N GLN A 51 8.08 10.17 -13.65
CA GLN A 51 9.39 9.87 -13.06
C GLN A 51 9.65 10.73 -11.81
N ALA A 52 9.34 12.02 -11.87
CA ALA A 52 9.47 12.93 -10.74
C ALA A 52 8.53 12.53 -9.58
N ALA A 53 7.25 12.25 -9.88
CA ALA A 53 6.27 11.83 -8.89
C ALA A 53 6.64 10.49 -8.25
N SER A 54 7.06 9.50 -9.05
CA SER A 54 7.48 8.19 -8.57
C SER A 54 8.73 8.25 -7.70
N GLY A 55 9.72 9.07 -8.09
CA GLY A 55 10.93 9.28 -7.30
C GLY A 55 10.63 9.90 -5.94
N LEU A 56 9.76 10.93 -5.92
CA LEU A 56 9.32 11.56 -4.67
C LEU A 56 8.53 10.58 -3.79
N PHE A 57 7.62 9.80 -4.39
CA PHE A 57 6.82 8.84 -3.63
C PHE A 57 7.69 7.71 -3.06
N LEU A 58 8.62 7.19 -3.85
CA LEU A 58 9.59 6.19 -3.40
C LEU A 58 10.45 6.73 -2.24
N LYS A 59 10.86 8.00 -2.29
CA LYS A 59 11.54 8.65 -1.17
C LYS A 59 10.68 8.66 0.08
N CYS A 60 9.38 9.03 -0.02
CA CYS A 60 8.47 8.98 1.13
C CYS A 60 8.35 7.57 1.72
N LEU A 61 8.32 6.52 0.88
CA LEU A 61 8.27 5.12 1.31
C LEU A 61 9.56 4.69 2.01
N CYS A 62 10.72 5.07 1.48
CA CYS A 62 12.02 4.73 2.06
C CYS A 62 12.30 5.46 3.38
N ASP A 63 11.79 6.68 3.53
CA ASP A 63 11.94 7.48 4.75
C ASP A 63 11.01 6.99 5.88
N ASP A 64 10.00 6.16 5.59
CA ASP A 64 9.06 5.64 6.58
C ASP A 64 9.60 4.36 7.26
N MET A 65 10.30 4.58 8.38
CA MET A 65 10.87 3.49 9.17
C MET A 65 9.82 2.58 9.81
N TYR A 66 8.65 3.14 10.19
CA TYR A 66 7.56 2.34 10.77
C TYR A 66 7.01 1.36 9.76
N LEU A 67 6.66 1.83 8.55
CA LEU A 67 6.19 0.98 7.45
C LEU A 67 7.23 -0.10 7.11
N SER A 68 8.49 0.29 7.02
CA SER A 68 9.60 -0.63 6.70
C SER A 68 9.75 -1.75 7.73
N ASP A 69 9.65 -1.45 9.01
CA ASP A 69 9.78 -2.46 10.06
C ASP A 69 8.51 -3.30 10.20
N LEU A 70 7.33 -2.68 10.21
CA LEU A 70 6.02 -3.35 10.29
C LEU A 70 5.90 -4.48 9.25
N LEU A 71 6.25 -4.20 8.00
CA LEU A 71 6.09 -5.12 6.88
C LEU A 71 7.38 -5.89 6.55
N SER A 72 8.47 -5.65 7.28
CA SER A 72 9.80 -6.19 6.96
C SER A 72 10.15 -5.96 5.50
N VAL A 73 10.04 -4.71 5.03
CA VAL A 73 10.19 -4.35 3.63
C VAL A 73 11.57 -4.74 3.12
N ARG A 74 11.61 -5.46 1.99
CA ARG A 74 12.81 -5.74 1.20
C ARG A 74 12.90 -4.82 -0.01
N LYS A 75 11.77 -4.63 -0.71
CA LYS A 75 11.72 -3.86 -1.94
C LYS A 75 10.32 -3.31 -2.18
N PHE A 76 10.24 -2.09 -2.67
CA PHE A 76 9.03 -1.53 -3.24
C PHE A 76 8.95 -1.89 -4.73
N GLY A 77 7.78 -2.33 -5.17
CA GLY A 77 7.51 -2.66 -6.57
C GLY A 77 7.06 -1.45 -7.40
N SER A 78 6.42 -1.73 -8.53
CA SER A 78 5.91 -0.69 -9.42
C SER A 78 4.93 0.24 -8.70
N ILE A 79 4.98 1.52 -9.03
CA ILE A 79 4.10 2.56 -8.48
C ILE A 79 3.17 3.02 -9.61
N TYR A 80 1.86 3.07 -9.35
CA TYR A 80 0.85 3.54 -10.30
C TYR A 80 0.04 4.69 -9.72
N PHE A 81 0.00 5.81 -10.45
CA PHE A 81 -0.86 6.95 -10.15
C PHE A 81 -2.16 6.76 -10.92
N LEU A 82 -3.25 6.50 -10.20
CA LEU A 82 -4.54 6.12 -10.78
C LEU A 82 -5.60 7.17 -10.49
N LYS A 83 -6.44 7.41 -11.48
CA LYS A 83 -7.59 8.30 -11.40
C LYS A 83 -8.85 7.54 -11.81
N TYR A 84 -9.90 7.71 -11.02
CA TYR A 84 -11.23 7.21 -11.28
C TYR A 84 -12.19 8.39 -11.32
N ASP A 85 -12.64 8.76 -12.51
CA ASP A 85 -13.68 9.76 -12.71
C ASP A 85 -15.06 9.10 -12.64
N GLU A 86 -16.13 9.86 -12.73
CA GLU A 86 -17.52 9.37 -12.72
C GLU A 86 -17.73 8.23 -13.74
N GLY A 87 -18.42 7.16 -13.33
CA GLY A 87 -18.63 5.92 -14.10
C GLY A 87 -17.44 4.95 -14.11
N MET A 88 -16.30 5.32 -13.50
CA MET A 88 -15.12 4.46 -13.49
C MET A 88 -15.08 3.55 -12.27
N HIS A 89 -14.53 2.36 -12.48
CA HIS A 89 -14.46 1.30 -11.48
C HIS A 89 -13.33 0.31 -11.79
N TYR A 90 -13.09 -0.60 -10.87
CA TYR A 90 -12.26 -1.78 -11.13
C TYR A 90 -12.92 -2.99 -10.46
N GLY A 91 -13.49 -3.88 -11.25
CA GLY A 91 -14.18 -5.06 -10.77
C GLY A 91 -13.29 -6.03 -9.99
N PHE A 92 -13.88 -7.05 -9.39
CA PHE A 92 -13.16 -8.01 -8.59
C PHE A 92 -12.01 -8.69 -9.35
N HIS A 93 -10.82 -8.63 -8.74
CA HIS A 93 -9.60 -9.25 -9.25
C HIS A 93 -8.66 -9.63 -8.10
N ASN A 94 -7.61 -10.35 -8.45
CA ASN A 94 -6.44 -10.55 -7.60
C ASN A 94 -5.24 -9.95 -8.33
N ASP A 95 -4.35 -9.31 -7.59
CA ASP A 95 -3.07 -8.85 -8.13
C ASP A 95 -2.16 -10.03 -8.48
N HIS A 96 -1.24 -9.80 -9.38
CA HIS A 96 -0.31 -10.84 -9.80
C HIS A 96 0.78 -11.04 -8.74
N TYR A 97 1.21 -12.28 -8.52
CA TYR A 97 2.22 -12.66 -7.52
C TYR A 97 3.64 -12.13 -7.82
N LEU A 98 3.88 -11.68 -9.05
CA LEU A 98 5.15 -11.13 -9.50
C LEU A 98 4.89 -9.95 -10.45
N MET A 99 5.42 -8.77 -10.15
CA MET A 99 5.28 -7.58 -10.99
C MET A 99 6.63 -6.93 -11.21
N SER A 100 7.03 -6.80 -12.48
CA SER A 100 8.32 -6.18 -12.86
C SER A 100 9.52 -6.76 -12.08
N GLY A 101 9.55 -8.09 -11.90
CA GLY A 101 10.61 -8.79 -11.18
C GLY A 101 10.57 -8.65 -9.65
N THR A 102 9.50 -8.07 -9.10
CA THR A 102 9.28 -7.94 -7.65
C THR A 102 8.16 -8.88 -7.21
N ARG A 103 8.42 -9.73 -6.21
CA ARG A 103 7.38 -10.53 -5.56
C ARG A 103 6.43 -9.60 -4.82
N THR A 104 5.14 -9.80 -5.00
CA THR A 104 4.11 -8.98 -4.40
C THR A 104 3.53 -9.68 -3.16
N ASP A 105 4.07 -9.36 -1.99
CA ASP A 105 3.57 -9.89 -0.72
C ASP A 105 2.40 -9.06 -0.17
N TYR A 106 2.49 -7.75 -0.38
CA TYR A 106 1.44 -6.79 -0.03
C TYR A 106 1.10 -5.89 -1.21
N SER A 107 -0.19 -5.60 -1.36
CA SER A 107 -0.73 -4.51 -2.17
C SER A 107 -1.02 -3.33 -1.28
N ALA A 108 -0.78 -2.12 -1.78
CA ALA A 108 -0.96 -0.89 -1.04
C ALA A 108 -1.65 0.18 -1.88
N THR A 109 -2.56 0.92 -1.24
CA THR A 109 -3.28 2.05 -1.84
C THR A 109 -3.16 3.26 -0.94
N CYS A 110 -2.45 4.29 -1.41
CA CYS A 110 -2.40 5.60 -0.77
C CYS A 110 -3.49 6.49 -1.35
N PHE A 111 -4.38 7.01 -0.52
CA PHE A 111 -5.48 7.87 -0.92
C PHE A 111 -5.02 9.32 -0.98
N LEU A 112 -5.36 10.01 -2.07
CA LEU A 112 -5.05 11.44 -2.26
C LEU A 112 -6.30 12.31 -2.28
N SER A 113 -7.46 11.76 -2.66
CA SER A 113 -8.76 12.45 -2.54
C SER A 113 -9.37 12.18 -1.19
N SER A 114 -9.92 13.22 -0.54
CA SER A 114 -10.72 13.09 0.67
C SER A 114 -12.07 12.43 0.37
N PRO A 115 -12.69 11.72 1.32
CA PRO A 115 -13.91 10.95 1.09
C PRO A 115 -15.14 11.81 0.69
N ASP A 116 -15.13 13.11 0.97
CA ASP A 116 -16.16 14.08 0.59
C ASP A 116 -15.99 14.63 -0.84
N GLU A 117 -14.83 14.44 -1.48
CA GLU A 117 -14.57 14.88 -2.85
C GLU A 117 -15.20 13.97 -3.92
N TYR A 118 -15.69 12.78 -3.55
CA TYR A 118 -16.30 11.84 -4.49
C TYR A 118 -17.32 10.94 -3.81
N GLU A 119 -18.26 10.38 -4.58
CA GLU A 119 -19.23 9.39 -4.13
C GLU A 119 -18.92 8.01 -4.75
N GLY A 120 -19.19 6.93 -4.01
CA GLY A 120 -18.75 5.59 -4.39
C GLY A 120 -17.23 5.40 -4.27
N GLY A 121 -16.62 4.62 -5.16
CA GLY A 121 -15.18 4.49 -5.29
C GLY A 121 -14.46 3.83 -4.11
N GLU A 122 -15.18 3.13 -3.22
CA GLU A 122 -14.55 2.42 -2.09
C GLU A 122 -13.62 1.32 -2.59
N LEU A 123 -12.47 1.17 -1.94
CA LEU A 123 -11.66 -0.04 -2.05
C LEU A 123 -12.34 -1.14 -1.23
N CYS A 124 -12.79 -2.20 -1.89
CA CYS A 124 -13.43 -3.33 -1.25
C CYS A 124 -12.50 -4.55 -1.25
N ILE A 125 -12.25 -5.14 -0.09
CA ILE A 125 -11.35 -6.28 0.09
C ILE A 125 -12.11 -7.43 0.71
N MET A 126 -12.03 -8.63 0.11
CA MET A 126 -12.64 -9.84 0.63
C MET A 126 -11.75 -10.51 1.66
N VAL A 127 -12.27 -10.70 2.88
CA VAL A 127 -11.63 -11.48 3.95
C VAL A 127 -12.56 -12.64 4.31
N GLY A 128 -12.22 -13.84 3.84
CA GLY A 128 -13.17 -14.94 3.86
C GLY A 128 -14.42 -14.60 3.05
N ASN A 129 -15.59 -14.62 3.68
CA ASN A 129 -16.87 -14.29 3.06
C ASN A 129 -17.34 -12.84 3.33
N GLN A 130 -16.50 -12.03 3.97
CA GLN A 130 -16.86 -10.66 4.31
C GLN A 130 -16.19 -9.68 3.35
N GLU A 131 -16.94 -8.66 2.89
CA GLU A 131 -16.44 -7.54 2.11
C GLU A 131 -16.18 -6.35 3.06
N LEU A 132 -14.92 -6.01 3.23
CA LEU A 132 -14.50 -4.81 3.95
C LEU A 132 -14.34 -3.65 2.98
N LYS A 133 -14.88 -2.47 3.33
CA LYS A 133 -14.86 -1.26 2.48
C LYS A 133 -13.99 -0.19 3.13
N PHE A 134 -13.11 0.38 2.32
CA PHE A 134 -12.19 1.43 2.72
C PHE A 134 -12.38 2.66 1.85
N LYS A 135 -12.60 3.79 2.50
CA LYS A 135 -12.68 5.14 1.91
C LYS A 135 -12.16 6.14 2.92
N PRO A 136 -10.86 6.03 3.29
CA PRO A 136 -10.26 6.86 4.33
C PRO A 136 -9.95 8.26 3.81
N GLU A 137 -9.53 9.13 4.72
CA GLU A 137 -9.06 10.49 4.45
C GLU A 137 -7.82 10.49 3.54
N ALA A 138 -7.59 11.61 2.87
CA ALA A 138 -6.40 11.83 2.07
C ALA A 138 -5.12 11.71 2.92
N GLY A 139 -4.09 11.10 2.36
CA GLY A 139 -2.83 10.80 3.06
C GLY A 139 -2.80 9.45 3.76
N LYS A 140 -3.94 8.78 3.93
CA LYS A 140 -3.99 7.43 4.49
C LYS A 140 -3.51 6.38 3.49
N LEU A 141 -2.90 5.33 4.03
CA LEU A 141 -2.41 4.17 3.30
C LEU A 141 -3.12 2.91 3.78
N ILE A 142 -3.79 2.20 2.85
CA ILE A 142 -4.34 0.86 3.11
C ILE A 142 -3.38 -0.17 2.54
N VAL A 143 -2.88 -1.06 3.41
CA VAL A 143 -1.97 -2.16 3.05
C VAL A 143 -2.63 -3.49 3.36
N TYR A 144 -2.59 -4.42 2.41
CA TYR A 144 -3.22 -5.73 2.55
C TYR A 144 -2.43 -6.83 1.81
N PRO A 145 -2.56 -8.11 2.22
CA PRO A 145 -1.96 -9.22 1.50
C PRO A 145 -2.42 -9.27 0.05
N THR A 146 -1.48 -9.32 -0.90
CA THR A 146 -1.75 -9.28 -2.36
C THR A 146 -2.69 -10.40 -2.84
N GLY A 147 -2.70 -11.55 -2.15
CA GLY A 147 -3.60 -12.67 -2.47
C GLY A 147 -5.08 -12.43 -2.19
N LEU A 148 -5.44 -11.35 -1.49
CA LEU A 148 -6.86 -11.05 -1.22
C LEU A 148 -7.55 -10.51 -2.48
N ARG A 149 -8.74 -11.09 -2.77
CA ARG A 149 -9.60 -10.63 -3.84
C ARG A 149 -10.18 -9.27 -3.49
N HIS A 150 -10.07 -8.31 -4.40
CA HIS A 150 -10.49 -6.94 -4.15
C HIS A 150 -11.05 -6.26 -5.40
N LYS A 151 -11.73 -5.14 -5.20
CA LYS A 151 -12.31 -4.29 -6.26
C LYS A 151 -12.28 -2.82 -5.85
N VAL A 152 -12.50 -1.94 -6.81
CA VAL A 152 -12.88 -0.54 -6.56
C VAL A 152 -14.31 -0.35 -7.07
N ASN A 153 -15.23 0.05 -6.18
CA ASN A 153 -16.60 0.36 -6.56
C ASN A 153 -16.63 1.50 -7.57
N GLU A 154 -17.73 1.62 -8.30
CA GLU A 154 -17.94 2.72 -9.24
C GLU A 154 -17.93 4.06 -8.50
N VAL A 155 -17.21 5.03 -9.06
CA VAL A 155 -17.30 6.43 -8.66
C VAL A 155 -18.55 7.00 -9.31
N THR A 156 -19.54 7.38 -8.51
CA THR A 156 -20.82 7.86 -9.01
C THR A 156 -20.86 9.39 -9.14
N LYS A 157 -19.89 10.08 -8.51
CA LYS A 157 -19.71 11.53 -8.61
C LYS A 157 -18.30 11.93 -8.18
N GLY A 158 -17.74 12.97 -8.81
CA GLY A 158 -16.41 13.49 -8.46
C GLY A 158 -15.27 12.66 -9.06
N SER A 159 -14.12 12.69 -8.39
CA SER A 159 -12.92 12.00 -8.89
C SER A 159 -12.07 11.46 -7.74
N ARG A 160 -11.81 10.15 -7.76
CA ARG A 160 -10.94 9.44 -6.82
C ARG A 160 -9.52 9.36 -7.38
N LYS A 161 -8.57 9.91 -6.66
CA LYS A 161 -7.13 9.89 -7.00
C LYS A 161 -6.38 9.07 -5.96
N VAL A 162 -5.56 8.12 -6.40
CA VAL A 162 -4.80 7.22 -5.52
C VAL A 162 -3.47 6.84 -6.13
N ILE A 163 -2.51 6.50 -5.28
CA ILE A 163 -1.26 5.85 -5.67
C ILE A 163 -1.32 4.40 -5.22
N VAL A 164 -1.11 3.46 -6.15
CA VAL A 164 -1.09 2.02 -5.88
C VAL A 164 0.31 1.49 -6.12
N PHE A 165 0.76 0.62 -5.21
CA PHE A 165 2.07 -0.01 -5.32
C PHE A 165 2.10 -1.36 -4.60
N TRP A 166 3.19 -2.10 -4.79
CA TRP A 166 3.37 -3.41 -4.17
C TRP A 166 4.63 -3.44 -3.34
N ILE A 167 4.63 -4.32 -2.35
CA ILE A 167 5.72 -4.46 -1.39
C ILE A 167 6.16 -5.92 -1.39
N GLU A 168 7.45 -6.12 -1.57
CA GLU A 168 8.13 -7.38 -1.29
C GLU A 168 8.68 -7.35 0.13
N SER A 169 8.25 -8.29 0.96
CA SER A 169 8.79 -8.47 2.30
C SER A 169 10.07 -9.32 2.27
N SER A 170 11.02 -9.04 3.14
CA SER A 170 12.17 -9.92 3.36
C SER A 170 11.75 -11.29 3.92
N ILE A 171 10.63 -11.36 4.65
CA ILE A 171 10.09 -12.61 5.19
C ILE A 171 9.10 -13.21 4.17
N GLN A 172 9.50 -14.29 3.49
CA GLN A 172 8.67 -14.94 2.47
C GLN A 172 7.41 -15.62 3.02
N ASN A 173 7.53 -16.27 4.17
CA ASN A 173 6.42 -17.02 4.76
C ASN A 173 5.37 -16.07 5.33
N ALA A 174 4.13 -16.15 4.83
CA ALA A 174 3.05 -15.25 5.22
C ALA A 174 2.66 -15.37 6.71
N VAL A 175 2.76 -16.57 7.30
CA VAL A 175 2.45 -16.77 8.73
C VAL A 175 3.51 -16.08 9.58
N ILE A 176 4.78 -16.26 9.25
CA ILE A 176 5.90 -15.63 9.95
C ILE A 176 5.85 -14.11 9.80
N ARG A 177 5.51 -13.60 8.59
CA ARG A 177 5.30 -12.16 8.38
C ARG A 177 4.23 -11.60 9.31
N ASN A 178 3.09 -12.27 9.41
CA ASN A 178 2.01 -11.84 10.29
C ASN A 178 2.46 -11.84 11.75
N MET A 179 3.16 -12.87 12.21
CA MET A 179 3.70 -12.92 13.58
C MET A 179 4.66 -11.76 13.85
N HIS A 180 5.58 -11.47 12.91
CA HIS A 180 6.48 -10.33 13.03
C HIS A 180 5.72 -9.01 13.11
N SER A 181 4.74 -8.80 12.23
CA SER A 181 3.93 -7.57 12.20
C SER A 181 3.08 -7.42 13.47
N GLU A 182 2.52 -8.49 14.02
CA GLU A 182 1.80 -8.46 15.30
C GLU A 182 2.70 -8.05 16.46
N LEU A 183 3.89 -8.64 16.52
CA LEU A 183 4.89 -8.25 17.52
C LEU A 183 5.30 -6.77 17.35
N HIS A 184 5.41 -6.28 16.11
CA HIS A 184 5.71 -4.88 15.85
C HIS A 184 4.60 -3.95 16.34
N VAL A 185 3.34 -4.26 16.03
CA VAL A 185 2.18 -3.46 16.48
C VAL A 185 2.09 -3.43 18.00
N LEU A 186 2.31 -4.57 18.67
CA LEU A 186 2.31 -4.64 20.14
C LEU A 186 3.46 -3.83 20.75
N TRP A 187 4.66 -3.99 20.18
CA TRP A 187 5.84 -3.26 20.61
C TRP A 187 5.65 -1.74 20.46
N ASP A 188 5.18 -1.28 19.31
CA ASP A 188 4.95 0.13 19.02
C ASP A 188 3.89 0.74 19.97
N LYS A 189 2.74 0.07 20.08
CA LYS A 189 1.62 0.54 20.90
C LYS A 189 1.95 0.69 22.37
N TYR A 190 2.84 -0.14 22.91
CA TYR A 190 3.16 -0.19 24.32
C TYR A 190 4.62 0.18 24.60
N ASN A 191 5.36 0.69 23.62
CA ASN A 191 6.80 0.94 23.68
C ASN A 191 7.24 1.65 24.96
N ASP A 192 6.70 2.83 25.23
CA ASP A 192 7.07 3.64 26.40
C ASP A 192 6.79 2.91 27.71
N ARG A 193 5.63 2.28 27.80
CA ARG A 193 5.24 1.52 28.99
C ARG A 193 6.07 0.27 29.18
N LEU A 194 6.33 -0.48 28.12
CA LEU A 194 7.19 -1.67 28.17
C LEU A 194 8.61 -1.30 28.59
N LEU A 195 9.16 -0.22 28.03
CA LEU A 195 10.52 0.22 28.34
C LEU A 195 10.67 0.66 29.80
N THR A 196 9.66 1.34 30.36
CA THR A 196 9.73 1.92 31.72
C THR A 196 9.26 0.97 32.81
N GLU A 197 8.19 0.21 32.58
CA GLU A 197 7.55 -0.65 33.58
C GLU A 197 7.95 -2.13 33.46
N MET A 198 8.29 -2.59 32.25
CA MET A 198 8.52 -4.02 31.93
C MET A 198 9.69 -4.22 30.97
N PRO A 199 10.92 -3.75 31.31
CA PRO A 199 12.04 -3.77 30.36
C PRO A 199 12.43 -5.17 29.86
N GLU A 200 12.26 -6.22 30.66
CA GLU A 200 12.52 -7.59 30.23
C GLU A 200 11.55 -8.07 29.14
N VAL A 201 10.27 -7.64 29.21
CA VAL A 201 9.26 -7.94 28.17
C VAL A 201 9.57 -7.15 26.90
N TYR A 202 9.97 -5.88 27.04
CA TYR A 202 10.43 -5.06 25.92
C TYR A 202 11.56 -5.73 25.15
N GLU A 203 12.62 -6.13 25.83
CA GLU A 203 13.76 -6.84 25.25
C GLU A 203 13.36 -8.20 24.65
N GLY A 204 12.47 -8.92 25.31
CA GLY A 204 11.95 -10.20 24.80
C GLY A 204 11.22 -10.05 23.47
N ILE A 205 10.34 -9.06 23.33
CA ILE A 205 9.63 -8.77 22.06
C ILE A 205 10.63 -8.37 20.97
N LEU A 206 11.57 -7.48 21.29
CA LEU A 206 12.57 -7.01 20.33
C LEU A 206 13.45 -8.16 19.84
N ASN A 207 13.90 -9.04 20.74
CA ASN A 207 14.67 -10.22 20.41
C ASN A 207 13.89 -11.18 19.50
N LEU A 208 12.61 -11.44 19.78
CA LEU A 208 11.76 -12.27 18.93
C LEU A 208 11.62 -11.69 17.53
N LYS A 209 11.38 -10.38 17.39
CA LYS A 209 11.33 -9.69 16.10
C LYS A 209 12.63 -9.91 15.31
N PHE A 210 13.78 -9.71 15.96
CA PHE A 210 15.08 -9.90 15.30
C PHE A 210 15.36 -11.36 14.94
N GLN A 211 14.97 -12.32 15.77
CA GLN A 211 15.10 -13.74 15.47
C GLN A 211 14.25 -14.15 14.26
N LEU A 212 13.00 -13.68 14.16
CA LEU A 212 12.15 -13.92 13.00
C LEU A 212 12.78 -13.38 11.72
N LYS A 213 13.32 -12.16 11.76
CA LYS A 213 14.05 -11.58 10.61
C LYS A 213 15.32 -12.38 10.27
N ARG A 214 16.12 -12.80 11.24
CA ARG A 214 17.37 -13.57 10.99
C ARG A 214 17.10 -14.94 10.40
N GLN A 215 16.10 -15.66 10.90
CA GLN A 215 15.82 -17.03 10.46
C GLN A 215 15.06 -17.11 9.15
N PHE A 216 14.15 -16.15 8.91
CA PHE A 216 13.17 -16.23 7.82
C PHE A 216 13.30 -15.08 6.82
N GLY A 217 14.15 -14.09 7.09
CA GLY A 217 14.39 -12.98 6.18
C GLY A 217 15.32 -13.36 5.04
N ASN A 218 15.00 -12.94 3.83
CA ASN A 218 15.90 -12.99 2.68
C ASN A 218 16.42 -11.59 2.39
N TYR A 219 17.73 -11.42 2.53
CA TYR A 219 18.44 -10.15 2.38
C TYR A 219 19.42 -10.19 1.18
N GLU A 220 19.37 -11.23 0.34
CA GLU A 220 20.20 -11.32 -0.87
C GLU A 220 19.88 -10.17 -1.82
N GLY A 221 20.92 -9.49 -2.31
CA GLY A 221 20.79 -8.37 -3.24
C GLY A 221 20.45 -7.02 -2.59
N LEU A 222 20.48 -6.91 -1.27
CA LEU A 222 20.52 -5.63 -0.57
C LEU A 222 21.99 -5.17 -0.47
N GLN A 223 22.47 -4.45 -1.49
CA GLN A 223 23.72 -3.68 -1.46
C GLN A 223 23.42 -2.22 -1.71
#